data_071d828a4e4580dda7d16230a2446c1f
#
_entry.id   071d828a4e4580dda7d16230a2446c1f
#
_cell.length_a   1.000
_cell.length_b   1.000
_cell.length_c   1.000
_cell.angle_alpha   90.00
_cell.angle_beta   90.00
_cell.angle_gamma   90.00
#
_symmetry.space_group_name_H-M   'P 1'
#
loop_
_entity.id
_entity.type
_entity.pdbx_description
1 polymer ?
#
loop_
_entity_poly.entity_id
_entity_poly.type
_entity_poly.pdbx_seq_one_letter_code
_entity_poly.pdbx_strand_id
1 'polypeptide(L)'
;MGIYDPDFSMSANMGICSLEDERMKMDNHILVVEDDAAIREGVRILLEGEGYIVQEAEDGYQCLKKVSDDIDLVILDIMMPGISGIKTCEEIRKISHVPVLFLTAKSQESDKLLGLMAGGDDYLVKPFSYAELLARVKALLRRYHVYSQTLQGEKTKEHWIEYGKVKVNTQCNEAVSYTHLRAHETSA
;
A
#
# COMPACT_ATOMS: atom_id res chain seq x y z
N MET A 1 -30.14 43.54 -7.52
CA MET A 1 -28.82 44.16 -7.47
C MET A 1 -28.02 43.32 -6.50
N GLY A 2 -27.50 42.18 -6.97
CA GLY A 2 -26.76 41.15 -6.19
C GLY A 2 -25.26 41.41 -6.37
N ILE A 3 -24.60 41.53 -5.24
CA ILE A 3 -23.15 41.73 -5.17
C ILE A 3 -22.50 40.35 -5.31
N TYR A 4 -21.77 40.14 -6.39
CA TYR A 4 -20.92 38.98 -6.65
C TYR A 4 -19.59 39.26 -5.94
N ASP A 5 -19.21 38.40 -4.98
CA ASP A 5 -17.93 38.45 -4.27
C ASP A 5 -16.92 37.58 -5.00
N PRO A 6 -15.83 38.14 -5.60
CA PRO A 6 -14.89 37.36 -6.42
C PRO A 6 -13.65 36.87 -5.69
N ASP A 7 -13.66 36.71 -4.36
CA ASP A 7 -12.48 36.29 -3.59
C ASP A 7 -12.70 34.94 -2.87
N PHE A 8 -13.08 33.88 -3.62
CA PHE A 8 -12.88 32.53 -3.15
C PHE A 8 -11.52 32.06 -3.64
N SER A 9 -10.49 32.30 -2.86
CA SER A 9 -9.11 31.94 -3.19
C SER A 9 -8.93 30.41 -3.23
N MET A 10 -8.72 29.90 -4.42
CA MET A 10 -8.39 28.53 -4.76
C MET A 10 -6.95 28.12 -4.38
N SER A 11 -6.29 28.85 -3.46
CA SER A 11 -4.84 28.68 -3.19
C SER A 11 -4.50 27.82 -1.96
N ALA A 12 -5.51 27.33 -1.21
CA ALA A 12 -5.24 26.58 0.02
C ALA A 12 -5.04 25.06 -0.18
N ASN A 13 -5.45 24.52 -1.33
CA ASN A 13 -5.44 23.04 -1.54
C ASN A 13 -4.21 22.51 -2.29
N MET A 14 -3.42 23.37 -2.93
CA MET A 14 -2.19 22.95 -3.64
C MET A 14 -0.98 22.75 -2.73
N GLY A 15 -0.96 23.43 -1.56
CA GLY A 15 0.16 23.33 -0.61
C GLY A 15 0.11 22.10 0.29
N ILE A 16 -1.08 21.58 0.58
CA ILE A 16 -1.24 20.42 1.49
C ILE A 16 -0.86 19.12 0.77
N CYS A 17 -1.21 18.97 -0.50
CA CYS A 17 -0.87 17.80 -1.30
C CYS A 17 0.65 17.66 -1.51
N SER A 18 1.38 18.77 -1.68
CA SER A 18 2.85 18.75 -1.85
C SER A 18 3.60 18.43 -0.55
N LEU A 19 3.10 18.87 0.59
CA LEU A 19 3.73 18.58 1.90
C LEU A 19 3.49 17.15 2.37
N GLU A 20 2.35 16.55 2.02
CA GLU A 20 2.07 15.15 2.27
C GLU A 20 2.90 14.24 1.35
N ASP A 21 3.10 14.62 0.08
CA ASP A 21 3.97 13.91 -0.86
C ASP A 21 5.45 13.97 -0.44
N GLU A 22 5.92 15.12 0.08
CA GLU A 22 7.28 15.25 0.62
C GLU A 22 7.48 14.47 1.92
N ARG A 23 6.46 14.44 2.80
CA ARG A 23 6.51 13.71 4.06
C ARG A 23 6.48 12.20 3.87
N MET A 24 5.84 11.71 2.79
CA MET A 24 5.83 10.30 2.42
C MET A 24 7.13 9.82 1.76
N LYS A 25 8.02 10.72 1.35
CA LYS A 25 9.28 10.38 0.70
C LYS A 25 10.44 10.08 1.67
N MET A 26 10.39 10.62 2.89
CA MET A 26 11.62 10.75 3.70
C MET A 26 12.11 9.46 4.37
N ASP A 27 11.30 8.37 4.41
CA ASP A 27 11.71 7.15 5.12
C ASP A 27 11.19 5.84 4.47
N ASN A 28 10.75 5.84 3.21
CA ASN A 28 10.25 4.60 2.61
C ASN A 28 11.38 3.71 2.11
N HIS A 29 11.39 2.47 2.59
CA HIS A 29 12.33 1.43 2.23
C HIS A 29 11.77 0.55 1.12
N ILE A 30 12.47 0.48 0.00
CA ILE A 30 12.07 -0.32 -1.15
C ILE A 30 13.09 -1.42 -1.39
N LEU A 31 12.63 -2.67 -1.45
CA LEU A 31 13.46 -3.81 -1.82
C LEU A 31 13.30 -4.09 -3.32
N VAL A 32 14.37 -3.94 -4.08
CA VAL A 32 14.42 -4.24 -5.52
C VAL A 32 15.05 -5.61 -5.74
N VAL A 33 14.28 -6.51 -6.38
CA VAL A 33 14.67 -7.90 -6.61
C VAL A 33 14.66 -8.17 -8.11
N GLU A 34 15.84 -8.29 -8.69
CA GLU A 34 16.06 -8.38 -10.14
C GLU A 34 17.40 -9.07 -10.38
N ASP A 35 17.48 -10.08 -11.23
CA ASP A 35 18.72 -10.79 -11.53
C ASP A 35 19.64 -10.03 -12.49
N ASP A 36 19.06 -9.25 -13.42
CA ASP A 36 19.85 -8.37 -14.29
C ASP A 36 20.41 -7.17 -13.49
N ALA A 37 21.72 -7.15 -13.32
CA ALA A 37 22.41 -6.11 -12.56
C ALA A 37 22.22 -4.70 -13.14
N ALA A 38 22.11 -4.56 -14.46
CA ALA A 38 21.95 -3.25 -15.11
C ALA A 38 20.53 -2.69 -14.87
N ILE A 39 19.52 -3.56 -14.94
CA ILE A 39 18.13 -3.17 -14.64
C ILE A 39 18.01 -2.84 -13.15
N ARG A 40 18.55 -3.69 -12.28
CA ARG A 40 18.51 -3.49 -10.83
C ARG A 40 19.17 -2.17 -10.41
N GLU A 41 20.38 -1.90 -10.91
CA GLU A 41 21.09 -0.65 -10.65
C GLU A 41 20.32 0.57 -11.20
N GLY A 42 19.78 0.48 -12.42
CA GLY A 42 18.98 1.55 -13.02
C GLY A 42 17.75 1.90 -12.17
N VAL A 43 17.03 0.89 -11.70
CA VAL A 43 15.87 1.07 -10.81
C VAL A 43 16.30 1.67 -9.47
N ARG A 44 17.42 1.20 -8.88
CA ARG A 44 17.97 1.75 -7.63
C ARG A 44 18.29 3.24 -7.76
N ILE A 45 19.11 3.61 -8.75
CA ILE A 45 19.52 5.02 -8.97
C ILE A 45 18.28 5.92 -9.11
N LEU A 46 17.28 5.43 -9.82
CA LEU A 46 16.03 6.09 -10.02
C LEU A 46 15.29 6.41 -8.72
N LEU A 47 15.11 5.38 -7.91
CA LEU A 47 14.34 5.48 -6.68
C LEU A 47 15.09 6.28 -5.62
N GLU A 48 16.42 6.12 -5.52
CA GLU A 48 17.27 6.93 -4.65
C GLU A 48 17.25 8.40 -5.05
N GLY A 49 17.23 8.71 -6.37
CA GLY A 49 17.06 10.08 -6.88
C GLY A 49 15.72 10.73 -6.51
N GLU A 50 14.70 9.93 -6.24
CA GLU A 50 13.40 10.37 -5.73
C GLU A 50 13.33 10.43 -4.19
N GLY A 51 14.41 10.05 -3.48
CA GLY A 51 14.54 10.12 -2.02
C GLY A 51 14.11 8.85 -1.28
N TYR A 52 13.94 7.71 -1.97
CA TYR A 52 13.66 6.41 -1.34
C TYR A 52 14.95 5.76 -0.85
N ILE A 53 14.86 4.94 0.20
CA ILE A 53 15.96 4.09 0.67
C ILE A 53 15.82 2.74 -0.05
N VAL A 54 16.84 2.34 -0.82
CA VAL A 54 16.76 1.14 -1.64
C VAL A 54 17.68 0.05 -1.13
N GLN A 55 17.12 -1.14 -0.95
CA GLN A 55 17.86 -2.38 -0.77
C GLN A 55 17.75 -3.21 -2.05
N GLU A 56 18.80 -3.95 -2.39
CA GLU A 56 18.85 -4.78 -3.58
C GLU A 56 18.94 -6.27 -3.23
N ALA A 57 18.32 -7.11 -4.04
CA ALA A 57 18.50 -8.56 -4.03
C ALA A 57 18.60 -9.05 -5.47
N GLU A 58 19.47 -10.02 -5.74
CA GLU A 58 19.72 -10.56 -7.07
C GLU A 58 18.94 -11.84 -7.37
N ASP A 59 18.25 -12.37 -6.36
CA ASP A 59 17.37 -13.53 -6.46
C ASP A 59 16.31 -13.58 -5.37
N GLY A 60 15.36 -14.50 -5.50
CA GLY A 60 14.28 -14.66 -4.54
C GLY A 60 14.74 -15.16 -3.17
N TYR A 61 15.85 -15.90 -3.07
CA TYR A 61 16.37 -16.34 -1.78
C TYR A 61 16.96 -15.19 -0.98
N GLN A 62 17.66 -14.26 -1.65
CA GLN A 62 18.14 -13.04 -1.02
C GLN A 62 16.97 -12.11 -0.62
N CYS A 63 15.94 -12.03 -1.48
CA CYS A 63 14.72 -11.31 -1.18
C CYS A 63 14.13 -11.79 0.15
N LEU A 64 13.88 -13.10 0.30
CA LEU A 64 13.27 -13.68 1.50
C LEU A 64 14.10 -13.46 2.79
N LYS A 65 15.41 -13.28 2.66
CA LYS A 65 16.29 -12.94 3.81
C LYS A 65 16.23 -11.46 4.19
N LYS A 66 15.86 -10.58 3.25
CA LYS A 66 15.86 -9.13 3.41
C LYS A 66 14.48 -8.55 3.72
N VAL A 67 13.40 -9.28 3.39
CA VAL A 67 12.05 -8.87 3.75
C VAL A 67 11.91 -8.80 5.27
N SER A 68 11.58 -7.62 5.77
CA SER A 68 11.34 -7.31 7.18
C SER A 68 10.19 -6.30 7.30
N ASP A 69 9.78 -6.00 8.52
CA ASP A 69 8.75 -4.99 8.80
C ASP A 69 9.17 -3.56 8.41
N ASP A 70 10.48 -3.34 8.17
CA ASP A 70 11.01 -2.04 7.73
C ASP A 70 10.85 -1.82 6.22
N ILE A 71 10.47 -2.85 5.44
CA ILE A 71 10.27 -2.72 4.00
C ILE A 71 8.83 -2.29 3.69
N ASP A 72 8.69 -1.17 2.97
CA ASP A 72 7.40 -0.59 2.61
C ASP A 72 6.89 -1.03 1.23
N LEU A 73 7.79 -1.51 0.36
CA LEU A 73 7.46 -2.00 -0.99
C LEU A 73 8.52 -2.98 -1.47
N VAL A 74 8.09 -4.05 -2.13
CA VAL A 74 8.95 -4.96 -2.87
C VAL A 74 8.70 -4.80 -4.38
N ILE A 75 9.74 -4.54 -5.15
CA ILE A 75 9.73 -4.59 -6.62
C ILE A 75 10.39 -5.90 -7.01
N LEU A 76 9.67 -6.79 -7.69
CA LEU A 76 10.05 -8.19 -7.85
C LEU A 76 9.94 -8.64 -9.30
N ASP A 77 11.07 -9.02 -9.91
CA ASP A 77 11.02 -9.67 -11.22
C ASP A 77 10.38 -11.06 -11.11
N ILE A 78 9.52 -11.38 -12.09
CA ILE A 78 8.90 -12.71 -12.18
C ILE A 78 9.91 -13.75 -12.65
N MET A 79 10.76 -13.39 -13.62
CA MET A 79 11.60 -14.33 -14.34
C MET A 79 13.04 -14.31 -13.82
N MET A 80 13.26 -14.91 -12.67
CA MET A 80 14.60 -15.02 -12.07
C MET A 80 15.06 -16.48 -12.02
N PRO A 81 16.39 -16.73 -12.06
CA PRO A 81 16.93 -18.08 -11.87
C PRO A 81 16.73 -18.56 -10.43
N GLY A 82 16.58 -19.87 -10.29
CA GLY A 82 16.35 -20.50 -8.98
C GLY A 82 14.89 -20.46 -8.57
N ILE A 83 14.53 -19.60 -7.65
CA ILE A 83 13.14 -19.40 -7.23
C ILE A 83 12.50 -18.24 -8.02
N SER A 84 11.39 -18.50 -8.71
CA SER A 84 10.69 -17.46 -9.48
C SER A 84 10.09 -16.37 -8.58
N GLY A 85 9.88 -15.17 -9.15
CA GLY A 85 9.25 -14.07 -8.41
C GLY A 85 7.84 -14.42 -7.89
N ILE A 86 7.06 -15.17 -8.66
CA ILE A 86 5.74 -15.64 -8.23
C ILE A 86 5.86 -16.49 -6.96
N LYS A 87 6.77 -17.46 -6.96
CA LYS A 87 6.99 -18.31 -5.79
C LYS A 87 7.58 -17.53 -4.61
N THR A 88 8.45 -16.56 -4.88
CA THR A 88 8.99 -15.65 -3.87
C THR A 88 7.86 -14.83 -3.22
N CYS A 89 6.92 -14.32 -4.00
CA CYS A 89 5.75 -13.59 -3.49
C CYS A 89 4.86 -14.47 -2.59
N GLU A 90 4.58 -15.71 -2.99
CA GLU A 90 3.84 -16.66 -2.14
C GLU A 90 4.52 -16.87 -0.77
N GLU A 91 5.85 -16.96 -0.73
CA GLU A 91 6.59 -17.08 0.52
C GLU A 91 6.56 -15.78 1.34
N ILE A 92 6.69 -14.61 0.67
CA ILE A 92 6.54 -13.29 1.33
C ILE A 92 5.16 -13.20 2.01
N ARG A 93 4.09 -13.61 1.34
CA ARG A 93 2.72 -13.53 1.87
C ARG A 93 2.47 -14.38 3.12
N LYS A 94 3.34 -15.34 3.42
CA LYS A 94 3.27 -16.11 4.67
C LYS A 94 3.77 -15.33 5.89
N ILE A 95 4.60 -14.30 5.65
CA ILE A 95 5.31 -13.56 6.71
C ILE A 95 5.03 -12.05 6.69
N SER A 96 4.56 -11.49 5.57
CA SER A 96 4.36 -10.05 5.42
C SER A 96 3.23 -9.70 4.47
N HIS A 97 2.58 -8.56 4.72
CA HIS A 97 1.60 -7.93 3.84
C HIS A 97 2.17 -6.75 3.05
N VAL A 98 3.50 -6.61 3.01
CA VAL A 98 4.19 -5.57 2.24
C VAL A 98 3.70 -5.59 0.78
N PRO A 99 3.39 -4.45 0.16
CA PRO A 99 2.96 -4.43 -1.23
C PRO A 99 4.06 -4.93 -2.17
N VAL A 100 3.66 -5.69 -3.20
CA VAL A 100 4.55 -6.27 -4.20
C VAL A 100 4.17 -5.76 -5.59
N LEU A 101 5.11 -5.07 -6.24
CA LEU A 101 5.05 -4.68 -7.65
C LEU A 101 5.86 -5.66 -8.49
N PHE A 102 5.20 -6.43 -9.34
CA PHE A 102 5.89 -7.33 -10.24
C PHE A 102 6.48 -6.61 -11.46
N LEU A 103 7.71 -6.97 -11.82
CA LEU A 103 8.28 -6.70 -13.14
C LEU A 103 8.09 -7.94 -14.01
N THR A 104 7.60 -7.78 -15.23
CA THR A 104 7.32 -8.91 -16.14
C THR A 104 7.71 -8.63 -17.58
N ALA A 105 8.16 -9.63 -18.31
CA ALA A 105 8.33 -9.53 -19.75
C ALA A 105 6.94 -9.56 -20.46
N LYS A 106 6.80 -8.83 -21.56
CA LYS A 106 5.54 -8.59 -22.29
C LYS A 106 4.82 -9.84 -22.80
N SER A 107 5.43 -11.01 -22.75
CA SER A 107 5.04 -12.16 -23.58
C SER A 107 3.94 -13.07 -23.00
N GLN A 108 3.51 -12.89 -21.73
CA GLN A 108 2.55 -13.84 -21.15
C GLN A 108 1.49 -13.13 -20.29
N GLU A 109 0.27 -13.02 -20.81
CA GLU A 109 -0.90 -12.59 -20.02
C GLU A 109 -1.16 -13.56 -18.84
N SER A 110 -0.77 -14.83 -18.99
CA SER A 110 -0.81 -15.82 -17.92
C SER A 110 0.03 -15.45 -16.72
N ASP A 111 1.23 -14.87 -16.90
CA ASP A 111 2.14 -14.53 -15.80
C ASP A 111 1.58 -13.37 -14.96
N LYS A 112 0.87 -12.42 -15.60
CA LYS A 112 0.18 -11.33 -14.90
C LYS A 112 -0.91 -11.86 -13.98
N LEU A 113 -1.72 -12.78 -14.50
CA LEU A 113 -2.81 -13.39 -13.74
C LEU A 113 -2.27 -14.22 -12.59
N LEU A 114 -1.23 -15.04 -12.84
CA LEU A 114 -0.58 -15.84 -11.81
C LEU A 114 0.09 -14.98 -10.75
N GLY A 115 0.74 -13.87 -11.11
CA GLY A 115 1.34 -12.94 -10.16
C GLY A 115 0.32 -12.30 -9.22
N LEU A 116 -0.81 -11.83 -9.76
CA LEU A 116 -1.90 -11.29 -8.95
C LEU A 116 -2.55 -12.36 -8.05
N MET A 117 -2.72 -13.59 -8.55
CA MET A 117 -3.23 -14.71 -7.76
C MET A 117 -2.27 -15.14 -6.65
N ALA A 118 -0.96 -14.97 -6.86
CA ALA A 118 0.07 -15.21 -5.84
C ALA A 118 0.12 -14.11 -4.74
N GLY A 119 -0.73 -13.09 -4.85
CA GLY A 119 -0.83 -12.00 -3.88
C GLY A 119 -0.03 -10.75 -4.23
N GLY A 120 0.35 -10.57 -5.51
CA GLY A 120 0.90 -9.30 -6.00
C GLY A 120 -0.15 -8.20 -6.04
N ASP A 121 0.27 -6.96 -5.82
CA ASP A 121 -0.63 -5.80 -5.74
C ASP A 121 -0.73 -5.02 -7.06
N ASP A 122 0.33 -5.10 -7.89
CA ASP A 122 0.38 -4.50 -9.23
C ASP A 122 1.48 -5.15 -10.07
N TYR A 123 1.50 -4.85 -11.37
CA TYR A 123 2.54 -5.33 -12.29
C TYR A 123 2.98 -4.23 -13.26
N LEU A 124 4.24 -4.32 -13.71
CA LEU A 124 4.85 -3.41 -14.68
C LEU A 124 5.57 -4.22 -15.76
N VAL A 125 5.24 -3.95 -17.03
CA VAL A 125 5.74 -4.71 -18.17
C VAL A 125 7.07 -4.12 -18.66
N LYS A 126 8.09 -4.95 -18.80
CA LYS A 126 9.38 -4.60 -19.43
C LYS A 126 9.24 -4.55 -20.98
N PRO A 127 9.79 -3.53 -21.67
CA PRO A 127 10.45 -2.36 -21.12
C PRO A 127 9.43 -1.32 -20.62
N PHE A 128 9.71 -0.71 -19.48
CA PHE A 128 8.88 0.31 -18.85
C PHE A 128 9.51 1.70 -18.90
N SER A 129 8.67 2.71 -18.82
CA SER A 129 9.15 4.07 -18.63
C SER A 129 9.41 4.37 -17.17
N TYR A 130 10.35 5.26 -16.95
CA TYR A 130 10.69 5.84 -15.66
C TYR A 130 9.46 6.39 -14.92
N ALA A 131 8.67 7.20 -15.63
CA ALA A 131 7.47 7.82 -15.08
C ALA A 131 6.41 6.78 -14.67
N GLU A 132 6.28 5.69 -15.43
CA GLU A 132 5.33 4.62 -15.12
C GLU A 132 5.72 3.87 -13.85
N LEU A 133 7.00 3.51 -13.70
CA LEU A 133 7.50 2.86 -12.48
C LEU A 133 7.23 3.73 -11.25
N LEU A 134 7.61 5.01 -11.29
CA LEU A 134 7.39 5.93 -10.18
C LEU A 134 5.91 6.15 -9.84
N ALA A 135 5.06 6.26 -10.85
CA ALA A 135 3.63 6.43 -10.61
C ALA A 135 3.03 5.23 -9.87
N ARG A 136 3.44 3.99 -10.21
CA ARG A 136 2.99 2.77 -9.55
C ARG A 136 3.55 2.65 -8.13
N VAL A 137 4.85 2.92 -7.95
CA VAL A 137 5.50 2.96 -6.63
C VAL A 137 4.77 3.92 -5.69
N LYS A 138 4.55 5.17 -6.12
CA LYS A 138 3.82 6.17 -5.32
C LYS A 138 2.39 5.74 -4.99
N ALA A 139 1.69 5.11 -5.93
CA ALA A 139 0.33 4.64 -5.71
C ALA A 139 0.25 3.48 -4.72
N LEU A 140 1.21 2.54 -4.75
CA LEU A 140 1.29 1.42 -3.83
C LEU A 140 1.65 1.87 -2.42
N LEU A 141 2.69 2.69 -2.27
CA LEU A 141 3.12 3.24 -0.98
C LEU A 141 1.99 4.05 -0.32
N ARG A 142 1.32 4.92 -1.07
CA ARG A 142 0.18 5.70 -0.55
C ARG A 142 -0.92 4.78 -0.02
N ARG A 143 -1.29 3.73 -0.75
CA ARG A 143 -2.30 2.76 -0.29
C ARG A 143 -1.84 2.05 0.97
N TYR A 144 -0.60 1.59 1.01
CA TYR A 144 -0.04 0.86 2.14
C TYR A 144 -0.04 1.70 3.42
N HIS A 145 0.41 2.96 3.35
CA HIS A 145 0.43 3.85 4.51
C HIS A 145 -0.97 4.24 4.99
N VAL A 146 -1.92 4.48 4.09
CA VAL A 146 -3.31 4.76 4.48
C VAL A 146 -3.91 3.56 5.23
N TYR A 147 -3.73 2.35 4.72
CA TYR A 147 -4.21 1.13 5.40
C TYR A 147 -3.51 0.90 6.74
N SER A 148 -2.18 1.07 6.80
CA SER A 148 -1.41 0.89 8.03
C SER A 148 -1.80 1.91 9.12
N GLN A 149 -2.07 3.16 8.75
CA GLN A 149 -2.55 4.19 9.68
C GLN A 149 -3.97 3.90 10.18
N THR A 150 -4.84 3.39 9.32
CA THR A 150 -6.18 2.98 9.72
C THR A 150 -6.12 1.86 10.76
N LEU A 151 -5.29 0.85 10.55
CA LEU A 151 -5.11 -0.26 11.50
C LEU A 151 -4.42 0.15 12.82
N GLN A 152 -3.56 1.17 12.82
CA GLN A 152 -2.91 1.69 14.02
C GLN A 152 -3.76 2.75 14.75
N GLY A 153 -4.56 3.53 14.02
CA GLY A 153 -5.48 4.52 14.58
C GLY A 153 -6.69 3.89 15.30
N GLU A 154 -7.04 2.66 14.95
CA GLU A 154 -8.21 1.95 15.48
C GLU A 154 -8.04 1.36 16.89
N LYS A 155 -6.83 1.37 17.46
CA LYS A 155 -6.64 0.93 18.85
C LYS A 155 -7.13 1.92 19.91
N THR A 156 -7.60 3.13 19.55
CA THR A 156 -7.93 4.17 20.54
C THR A 156 -9.27 4.88 20.40
N LYS A 157 -10.09 4.63 19.37
CA LYS A 157 -11.48 5.18 19.32
C LYS A 157 -12.41 4.19 18.65
N GLU A 158 -13.18 3.46 19.44
CA GLU A 158 -14.35 2.73 18.95
C GLU A 158 -15.30 3.72 18.26
N HIS A 159 -15.42 3.62 16.96
CA HIS A 159 -16.33 4.50 16.18
C HIS A 159 -17.70 3.84 16.12
N TRP A 160 -18.49 4.10 17.16
CA TRP A 160 -19.88 3.69 17.22
C TRP A 160 -20.80 4.77 16.65
N ILE A 161 -21.59 4.43 15.64
CA ILE A 161 -22.65 5.27 15.10
C ILE A 161 -23.97 4.78 15.71
N GLU A 162 -24.69 5.68 16.37
CA GLU A 162 -26.03 5.39 16.89
C GLU A 162 -27.10 5.71 15.85
N TYR A 163 -27.90 4.73 15.51
CA TYR A 163 -29.07 4.89 14.67
C TYR A 163 -30.30 4.33 15.39
N GLY A 164 -31.04 5.19 16.07
CA GLY A 164 -32.20 4.80 16.87
C GLY A 164 -31.82 3.89 18.03
N LYS A 165 -32.21 2.61 17.97
CA LYS A 165 -31.92 1.60 19.01
C LYS A 165 -30.73 0.70 18.67
N VAL A 166 -30.01 1.00 17.61
CA VAL A 166 -28.89 0.19 17.14
C VAL A 166 -27.62 1.03 17.20
N LYS A 167 -26.56 0.49 17.80
CA LYS A 167 -25.19 1.00 17.67
C LYS A 167 -24.44 0.11 16.71
N VAL A 168 -23.80 0.70 15.72
CA VAL A 168 -22.99 -0.01 14.74
C VAL A 168 -21.55 0.43 14.92
N ASN A 169 -20.66 -0.53 15.14
CA ASN A 169 -19.22 -0.30 15.04
C ASN A 169 -18.82 -0.45 13.58
N THR A 170 -18.43 0.66 12.95
CA THR A 170 -18.08 0.69 11.52
C THR A 170 -16.73 0.05 11.20
N GLN A 171 -15.98 -0.33 12.21
CA GLN A 171 -14.64 -0.89 12.07
C GLN A 171 -14.64 -2.42 12.07
N CYS A 172 -15.44 -3.05 12.93
CA CYS A 172 -15.51 -4.52 13.03
C CYS A 172 -16.80 -5.11 12.46
N ASN A 173 -17.64 -4.31 11.80
CA ASN A 173 -18.96 -4.73 11.31
C ASN A 173 -19.87 -5.34 12.40
N GLU A 174 -19.69 -4.94 13.65
CA GLU A 174 -20.56 -5.36 14.74
C GLU A 174 -21.72 -4.39 14.94
N ALA A 175 -22.92 -4.91 15.10
CA ALA A 175 -24.11 -4.15 15.43
C ALA A 175 -24.73 -4.66 16.74
N VAL A 176 -24.93 -3.76 17.70
CA VAL A 176 -25.59 -4.08 18.98
C VAL A 176 -26.92 -3.37 19.08
N SER A 177 -27.98 -4.14 19.32
CA SER A 177 -29.31 -3.59 19.56
C SER A 177 -29.55 -3.46 21.05
N TYR A 178 -29.93 -2.27 21.50
CA TYR A 178 -30.34 -2.04 22.88
C TYR A 178 -31.86 -2.23 23.01
N THR A 179 -32.29 -3.32 23.64
CA THR A 179 -33.63 -3.45 24.17
C THR A 179 -33.61 -2.94 25.61
N HIS A 180 -34.24 -1.77 25.86
CA HIS A 180 -34.50 -1.33 27.23
C HIS A 180 -35.51 -2.30 27.86
N LEU A 181 -35.04 -3.19 28.72
CA LEU A 181 -35.88 -3.82 29.71
C LEU A 181 -36.27 -2.73 30.72
N ARG A 182 -37.48 -2.21 30.58
CA ARG A 182 -38.12 -1.45 31.68
C ARG A 182 -38.25 -2.41 32.87
N ALA A 183 -37.50 -2.14 33.91
CA ALA A 183 -37.76 -2.72 35.21
C ALA A 183 -39.14 -2.25 35.62
N HIS A 184 -40.11 -3.16 35.73
CA HIS A 184 -41.38 -2.92 36.43
C HIS A 184 -41.01 -2.81 37.90
N GLU A 185 -41.10 -1.61 38.46
CA GLU A 185 -41.27 -1.41 39.88
C GLU A 185 -42.62 -2.01 40.28
N THR A 186 -42.60 -3.12 40.95
CA THR A 186 -43.76 -3.61 41.73
C THR A 186 -43.70 -2.95 43.10
N SER A 187 -44.46 -1.89 43.25
CA SER A 187 -44.86 -1.41 44.57
C SER A 187 -45.84 -2.40 45.20
N ALA A 188 -45.52 -2.87 46.39
CA ALA A 188 -46.49 -3.34 47.40
C ALA A 188 -45.86 -3.10 48.77
#